data_e073ca710df4d6da1cb433ec36c0bbb5
#
_entry.id   e073ca710df4d6da1cb433ec36c0bbb5
#
_cell.length_a   1.000
_cell.length_b   1.000
_cell.length_c   1.000
_cell.angle_alpha   90.00
_cell.angle_beta   90.00
_cell.angle_gamma   90.00
#
_symmetry.space_group_name_H-M   'P 1'
#
loop_
_entity.id
_entity.type
_entity.pdbx_description
1 polymer ?
#
loop_
_entity_poly.entity_id
_entity_poly.type
_entity_poly.pdbx_seq_one_letter_code
_entity_poly.pdbx_strand_id
1 'polypeptide(L)'
;MWGFFVLKVTKQLFVYFFMIKKLLGLLTWIVAFNTSALELKTIDEIHSAYKNNTITAQQLAQGYIKRINQLNPQFNAVINIEPTAITQAKKIDELSAQGLWAGPLHGIPVLLKDNIETTGSLPTTAGSLALKNNITNNDAFVVKQLRNAGAIILGKTNLSEWANFRSSYSSSGWSAVGGQTHNAYDTTRNPCGSSSGSAVAIALNFAPVALGTETDGSITCPASVNGVYAIKPSMGQVSRSGVVPLSSSQDSVGPMAHSLKDARLVLSVLQGRDPLDTSTHSFELQAQYKVTKSSLVIGALPSDKFTVETQRLYKKQLSALKQAGHTVVNIDISDDLATLFVDEYYVLLYDFNKEINQYLANTSDQVKVKSLSALIDFNKQNKAAEMLHFGQDILIQANAVDLTQTDKYQKTKHRYRTLATAAITNLYKNNNVDVVIAPTTSPAWKTDLVNGDNFKGSSSSLSAIAGTTHITLPAGQVSGLPVGLSIIANKNQPQAAYTHAQIIDEAFISTIKKPE
;
A
#
# COMPACT_ATOMS: atom_id res chain seq x y z
N MET A 1 -20.55 -39.41 -65.54
CA MET A 1 -21.06 -39.36 -64.16
C MET A 1 -19.96 -39.00 -63.12
N TRP A 2 -18.71 -38.75 -63.52
CA TRP A 2 -17.59 -38.40 -62.57
C TRP A 2 -17.36 -36.92 -62.37
N GLY A 3 -17.82 -36.06 -63.24
CA GLY A 3 -17.55 -34.59 -63.14
C GLY A 3 -18.40 -33.82 -62.10
N PHE A 4 -19.59 -34.32 -61.76
CA PHE A 4 -20.49 -33.65 -60.79
C PHE A 4 -20.16 -33.94 -59.32
N PHE A 5 -19.44 -35.03 -59.04
CA PHE A 5 -19.09 -35.42 -57.68
C PHE A 5 -17.88 -34.64 -57.17
N VAL A 6 -16.91 -34.31 -58.01
CA VAL A 6 -15.70 -33.56 -57.68
C VAL A 6 -16.03 -32.10 -57.38
N LEU A 7 -16.98 -31.49 -58.09
CA LEU A 7 -17.38 -30.05 -57.84
C LEU A 7 -18.18 -29.84 -56.55
N LYS A 8 -18.88 -30.87 -56.04
CA LYS A 8 -19.62 -30.76 -54.76
C LYS A 8 -18.71 -30.92 -53.55
N VAL A 9 -17.68 -31.77 -53.63
CA VAL A 9 -16.72 -31.99 -52.56
C VAL A 9 -15.78 -30.78 -52.41
N THR A 10 -15.37 -30.13 -53.48
CA THR A 10 -14.52 -28.92 -53.43
C THR A 10 -15.25 -27.70 -52.86
N LYS A 11 -16.56 -27.54 -53.15
CA LYS A 11 -17.36 -26.46 -52.55
C LYS A 11 -17.58 -26.65 -51.05
N GLN A 12 -17.81 -27.87 -50.59
CA GLN A 12 -17.94 -28.16 -49.16
C GLN A 12 -16.62 -27.98 -48.42
N LEU A 13 -15.49 -28.40 -48.94
CA LEU A 13 -14.16 -28.16 -48.36
C LEU A 13 -13.81 -26.67 -48.29
N PHE A 14 -14.23 -25.87 -49.29
CA PHE A 14 -14.00 -24.43 -49.29
C PHE A 14 -14.80 -23.70 -48.20
N VAL A 15 -16.05 -24.12 -47.96
CA VAL A 15 -16.93 -23.58 -46.91
C VAL A 15 -16.37 -23.94 -45.51
N TYR A 16 -15.93 -25.19 -45.32
CA TYR A 16 -15.28 -25.62 -44.06
C TYR A 16 -13.97 -24.87 -43.81
N PHE A 17 -13.16 -24.63 -44.82
CA PHE A 17 -11.92 -23.87 -44.70
C PHE A 17 -12.16 -22.39 -44.33
N PHE A 18 -13.21 -21.77 -44.86
CA PHE A 18 -13.62 -20.40 -44.51
C PHE A 18 -14.24 -20.32 -43.13
N MET A 19 -14.99 -21.31 -42.67
CA MET A 19 -15.52 -21.38 -41.31
C MET A 19 -14.40 -21.58 -40.28
N ILE A 20 -13.43 -22.45 -40.56
CA ILE A 20 -12.27 -22.67 -39.69
C ILE A 20 -11.40 -21.40 -39.61
N LYS A 21 -11.16 -20.67 -40.71
CA LYS A 21 -10.46 -19.38 -40.67
C LYS A 21 -11.20 -18.31 -39.88
N LYS A 22 -12.56 -18.27 -39.97
CA LYS A 22 -13.36 -17.35 -39.13
C LYS A 22 -13.33 -17.75 -37.65
N LEU A 23 -13.40 -19.05 -37.33
CA LEU A 23 -13.28 -19.54 -35.95
C LEU A 23 -11.87 -19.28 -35.39
N LEU A 24 -10.82 -19.55 -36.16
CA LEU A 24 -9.44 -19.25 -35.77
C LEU A 24 -9.21 -17.73 -35.62
N GLY A 25 -9.80 -16.91 -36.50
CA GLY A 25 -9.76 -15.46 -36.37
C GLY A 25 -10.51 -14.97 -35.14
N LEU A 26 -11.68 -15.53 -34.78
CA LEU A 26 -12.38 -15.22 -33.53
C LEU A 26 -11.61 -15.70 -32.29
N LEU A 27 -11.00 -16.88 -32.32
CA LEU A 27 -10.17 -17.37 -31.20
C LEU A 27 -8.91 -16.55 -31.01
N THR A 28 -8.25 -16.09 -32.08
CA THR A 28 -7.08 -15.17 -31.96
C THR A 28 -7.49 -13.80 -31.47
N TRP A 29 -8.67 -13.28 -31.84
CA TRP A 29 -9.20 -12.03 -31.28
C TRP A 29 -9.55 -12.17 -29.79
N ILE A 30 -10.18 -13.26 -29.36
CA ILE A 30 -10.52 -13.51 -27.95
C ILE A 30 -9.26 -13.69 -27.10
N VAL A 31 -8.20 -14.33 -27.63
CA VAL A 31 -6.92 -14.48 -26.93
C VAL A 31 -6.15 -13.16 -26.89
N ALA A 32 -6.15 -12.37 -27.96
CA ALA A 32 -5.50 -11.06 -27.99
C ALA A 32 -6.20 -10.04 -27.06
N PHE A 33 -7.53 -10.08 -26.95
CA PHE A 33 -8.27 -9.21 -26.02
C PHE A 33 -7.98 -9.52 -24.53
N ASN A 34 -7.72 -10.79 -24.16
CA ASN A 34 -7.40 -11.15 -22.79
C ASN A 34 -5.97 -10.80 -22.36
N THR A 35 -5.03 -10.71 -23.29
CA THR A 35 -3.64 -10.30 -22.98
C THR A 35 -3.48 -8.79 -22.84
N SER A 36 -4.19 -7.99 -23.65
CA SER A 36 -4.04 -6.52 -23.59
C SER A 36 -4.57 -5.89 -22.29
N ALA A 37 -5.64 -6.46 -21.70
CA ALA A 37 -6.17 -5.97 -20.40
C ALA A 37 -5.20 -6.20 -19.24
N LEU A 38 -4.35 -7.21 -19.30
CA LEU A 38 -3.39 -7.58 -18.26
C LEU A 38 -2.07 -6.81 -18.35
N GLU A 39 -1.84 -6.05 -19.41
CA GLU A 39 -0.64 -5.22 -19.58
C GLU A 39 -0.81 -3.79 -19.05
N LEU A 40 -2.07 -3.32 -18.91
CA LEU A 40 -2.35 -1.99 -18.37
C LEU A 40 -2.03 -1.94 -16.88
N LYS A 41 -1.12 -1.06 -16.48
CA LYS A 41 -0.63 -0.93 -15.11
C LYS A 41 -0.90 0.43 -14.52
N THR A 42 -0.97 1.45 -15.34
CA THR A 42 -1.12 2.84 -14.88
C THR A 42 -2.52 3.38 -15.19
N ILE A 43 -2.92 4.38 -14.42
CA ILE A 43 -4.21 5.07 -14.60
C ILE A 43 -4.28 5.71 -15.98
N ASP A 44 -3.18 6.31 -16.46
CA ASP A 44 -3.12 6.92 -17.79
C ASP A 44 -3.33 5.91 -18.92
N GLU A 45 -2.69 4.73 -18.84
CA GLU A 45 -2.87 3.65 -19.81
C GLU A 45 -4.32 3.17 -19.85
N ILE A 46 -4.92 2.98 -18.67
CA ILE A 46 -6.33 2.55 -18.54
C ILE A 46 -7.26 3.61 -19.11
N HIS A 47 -7.10 4.88 -18.73
CA HIS A 47 -7.94 5.96 -19.24
C HIS A 47 -7.77 6.16 -20.76
N SER A 48 -6.56 5.98 -21.28
CA SER A 48 -6.31 6.01 -22.72
C SER A 48 -7.03 4.87 -23.44
N ALA A 49 -7.00 3.67 -22.85
CA ALA A 49 -7.71 2.52 -23.40
C ALA A 49 -9.24 2.70 -23.41
N TYR A 50 -9.82 3.30 -22.35
CA TYR A 50 -11.24 3.66 -22.31
C TYR A 50 -11.61 4.69 -23.39
N LYS A 51 -10.85 5.79 -23.51
CA LYS A 51 -11.07 6.84 -24.51
C LYS A 51 -10.98 6.32 -25.95
N ASN A 52 -10.12 5.34 -26.19
CA ASN A 52 -9.93 4.70 -27.48
C ASN A 52 -10.89 3.52 -27.71
N ASN A 53 -11.78 3.22 -26.76
CA ASN A 53 -12.73 2.09 -26.79
C ASN A 53 -12.04 0.73 -27.03
N THR A 54 -10.80 0.57 -26.58
CA THR A 54 -10.04 -0.70 -26.71
C THR A 54 -10.37 -1.67 -25.59
N ILE A 55 -10.89 -1.20 -24.46
CA ILE A 55 -11.34 -1.99 -23.33
C ILE A 55 -12.49 -1.28 -22.61
N THR A 56 -13.39 -2.02 -21.96
CA THR A 56 -14.40 -1.49 -21.05
C THR A 56 -13.97 -1.68 -19.58
N ALA A 57 -14.57 -0.92 -18.66
CA ALA A 57 -14.32 -1.06 -17.23
C ALA A 57 -14.71 -2.47 -16.75
N GLN A 58 -15.79 -3.04 -17.30
CA GLN A 58 -16.20 -4.42 -17.01
C GLN A 58 -15.13 -5.42 -17.45
N GLN A 59 -14.59 -5.30 -18.67
CA GLN A 59 -13.55 -6.17 -19.18
C GLN A 59 -12.27 -6.08 -18.36
N LEU A 60 -11.89 -4.86 -17.97
CA LEU A 60 -10.72 -4.62 -17.12
C LEU A 60 -10.89 -5.28 -15.74
N ALA A 61 -12.00 -5.04 -15.05
CA ALA A 61 -12.28 -5.64 -13.75
C ALA A 61 -12.31 -7.17 -13.81
N GLN A 62 -12.92 -7.76 -14.86
CA GLN A 62 -12.90 -9.19 -15.10
C GLN A 62 -11.47 -9.73 -15.32
N GLY A 63 -10.63 -8.99 -16.04
CA GLY A 63 -9.24 -9.33 -16.25
C GLY A 63 -8.45 -9.43 -14.94
N TYR A 64 -8.57 -8.43 -14.06
CA TYR A 64 -7.92 -8.44 -12.75
C TYR A 64 -8.47 -9.54 -11.84
N ILE A 65 -9.78 -9.75 -11.77
CA ILE A 65 -10.39 -10.83 -10.98
C ILE A 65 -9.89 -12.20 -11.47
N LYS A 66 -9.83 -12.42 -12.78
CA LYS A 66 -9.27 -13.65 -13.35
C LYS A 66 -7.82 -13.86 -12.92
N ARG A 67 -6.98 -12.80 -12.99
CA ARG A 67 -5.58 -12.87 -12.58
C ARG A 67 -5.43 -13.16 -11.09
N ILE A 68 -6.24 -12.49 -10.23
CA ILE A 68 -6.28 -12.78 -8.81
C ILE A 68 -6.61 -14.26 -8.58
N ASN A 69 -7.67 -14.79 -9.18
CA ASN A 69 -8.07 -16.17 -9.00
C ASN A 69 -7.00 -17.18 -9.45
N GLN A 70 -6.19 -16.83 -10.46
CA GLN A 70 -5.12 -17.68 -10.97
C GLN A 70 -3.86 -17.69 -10.08
N LEU A 71 -3.44 -16.54 -9.61
CA LEU A 71 -2.13 -16.37 -8.94
C LEU A 71 -2.24 -16.25 -7.43
N ASN A 72 -3.32 -15.66 -6.92
CA ASN A 72 -3.47 -15.39 -5.49
C ASN A 72 -3.35 -16.63 -4.57
N PRO A 73 -3.77 -17.86 -4.98
CA PRO A 73 -3.56 -19.05 -4.16
C PRO A 73 -2.09 -19.31 -3.79
N GLN A 74 -1.13 -18.80 -4.58
CA GLN A 74 0.31 -18.92 -4.31
C GLN A 74 0.81 -17.79 -3.40
N PHE A 75 0.12 -16.63 -3.37
CA PHE A 75 0.64 -15.43 -2.72
C PHE A 75 -0.17 -14.96 -1.50
N ASN A 76 -1.44 -15.35 -1.38
CA ASN A 76 -2.35 -14.94 -0.32
C ASN A 76 -2.39 -13.41 -0.12
N ALA A 77 -2.33 -12.64 -1.21
CA ALA A 77 -2.32 -11.18 -1.17
C ALA A 77 -3.72 -10.57 -1.05
N VAL A 78 -4.74 -11.23 -1.62
CA VAL A 78 -6.15 -10.81 -1.60
C VAL A 78 -6.96 -11.81 -0.77
N ILE A 79 -7.67 -11.30 0.26
CA ILE A 79 -8.54 -12.12 1.11
C ILE A 79 -9.88 -12.34 0.42
N ASN A 80 -10.49 -11.25 -0.07
CA ASN A 80 -11.82 -11.26 -0.65
C ASN A 80 -11.89 -10.37 -1.89
N ILE A 81 -12.62 -10.84 -2.91
CA ILE A 81 -13.03 -10.03 -4.06
C ILE A 81 -14.43 -9.47 -3.77
N GLU A 82 -14.64 -8.19 -4.06
CA GLU A 82 -15.93 -7.53 -3.88
C GLU A 82 -16.97 -8.10 -4.87
N PRO A 83 -18.04 -8.74 -4.39
CA PRO A 83 -19.02 -9.39 -5.26
C PRO A 83 -19.69 -8.42 -6.25
N THR A 84 -19.79 -7.15 -5.89
CA THR A 84 -20.41 -6.11 -6.74
C THR A 84 -19.43 -5.43 -7.68
N ALA A 85 -18.14 -5.81 -7.69
CA ALA A 85 -17.11 -5.13 -8.51
C ALA A 85 -17.49 -5.07 -10.00
N ILE A 86 -18.03 -6.14 -10.56
CA ILE A 86 -18.48 -6.18 -11.96
C ILE A 86 -19.71 -5.29 -12.18
N THR A 87 -20.63 -5.22 -11.22
CA THR A 87 -21.79 -4.31 -11.28
C THR A 87 -21.35 -2.85 -11.21
N GLN A 88 -20.37 -2.53 -10.36
CA GLN A 88 -19.77 -1.19 -10.31
C GLN A 88 -19.13 -0.84 -11.66
N ALA A 89 -18.37 -1.78 -12.26
CA ALA A 89 -17.74 -1.58 -13.56
C ALA A 89 -18.76 -1.35 -14.69
N LYS A 90 -19.88 -2.07 -14.72
CA LYS A 90 -20.98 -1.84 -15.69
C LYS A 90 -21.55 -0.43 -15.61
N LYS A 91 -21.75 0.09 -14.41
CA LYS A 91 -22.22 1.49 -14.21
C LYS A 91 -21.22 2.49 -14.77
N ILE A 92 -19.93 2.24 -14.67
CA ILE A 92 -18.90 3.07 -15.29
C ILE A 92 -18.99 3.01 -16.82
N ASP A 93 -19.19 1.82 -17.40
CA ASP A 93 -19.36 1.66 -18.85
C ASP A 93 -20.62 2.39 -19.35
N GLU A 94 -21.71 2.36 -18.58
CA GLU A 94 -22.95 3.09 -18.89
C GLU A 94 -22.73 4.62 -18.88
N LEU A 95 -21.96 5.16 -17.94
CA LEU A 95 -21.57 6.58 -17.93
C LEU A 95 -20.70 6.91 -19.16
N SER A 96 -19.70 6.07 -19.46
CA SER A 96 -18.83 6.25 -20.63
C SER A 96 -19.63 6.28 -21.95
N ALA A 97 -20.62 5.41 -22.08
CA ALA A 97 -21.50 5.36 -23.26
C ALA A 97 -22.34 6.65 -23.43
N GLN A 98 -22.60 7.36 -22.34
CA GLN A 98 -23.29 8.66 -22.35
C GLN A 98 -22.32 9.84 -22.51
N GLY A 99 -21.02 9.60 -22.70
CA GLY A 99 -19.99 10.64 -22.75
C GLY A 99 -19.68 11.27 -21.40
N LEU A 100 -20.12 10.65 -20.28
CA LEU A 100 -19.92 11.13 -18.93
C LEU A 100 -18.67 10.49 -18.31
N TRP A 101 -17.96 11.28 -17.50
CA TRP A 101 -16.74 10.86 -16.79
C TRP A 101 -16.93 11.10 -15.29
N ALA A 102 -16.87 10.03 -14.49
CA ALA A 102 -17.21 10.08 -13.07
C ALA A 102 -16.17 10.81 -12.18
N GLY A 103 -14.96 11.03 -12.71
CA GLY A 103 -13.89 11.72 -11.97
C GLY A 103 -12.49 11.21 -12.31
N PRO A 104 -11.47 11.64 -11.55
CA PRO A 104 -10.07 11.34 -11.85
C PRO A 104 -9.71 9.85 -11.72
N LEU A 105 -10.55 9.04 -11.10
CA LEU A 105 -10.39 7.59 -10.98
C LEU A 105 -11.50 6.83 -11.72
N HIS A 106 -12.08 7.41 -12.76
CA HIS A 106 -13.15 6.81 -13.54
C HIS A 106 -12.78 5.39 -14.00
N GLY A 107 -13.48 4.39 -13.46
CA GLY A 107 -13.32 2.99 -13.81
C GLY A 107 -12.01 2.34 -13.31
N ILE A 108 -11.27 2.97 -12.42
CA ILE A 108 -10.03 2.43 -11.88
C ILE A 108 -10.32 1.42 -10.75
N PRO A 109 -9.95 0.14 -10.90
CA PRO A 109 -10.06 -0.84 -9.83
C PRO A 109 -9.07 -0.57 -8.70
N VAL A 110 -9.56 -0.59 -7.46
CA VAL A 110 -8.76 -0.33 -6.25
C VAL A 110 -8.93 -1.48 -5.26
N LEU A 111 -7.84 -1.99 -4.71
CA LEU A 111 -7.81 -2.93 -3.60
C LEU A 111 -7.57 -2.19 -2.28
N LEU A 112 -8.22 -2.65 -1.20
CA LEU A 112 -8.17 -2.01 0.10
C LEU A 112 -7.60 -2.97 1.14
N LYS A 113 -6.65 -2.52 1.96
CA LYS A 113 -6.20 -3.29 3.13
C LYS A 113 -7.37 -3.61 4.04
N ASP A 114 -7.43 -4.83 4.57
CA ASP A 114 -8.60 -5.33 5.30
C ASP A 114 -8.76 -4.77 6.73
N ASN A 115 -8.18 -3.63 6.99
CA ASN A 115 -8.51 -2.78 8.14
C ASN A 115 -9.22 -1.46 7.74
N ILE A 116 -9.58 -1.30 6.46
CA ILE A 116 -10.31 -0.15 5.93
C ILE A 116 -11.76 -0.56 5.68
N GLU A 117 -12.71 0.07 6.34
CA GLU A 117 -14.13 -0.25 6.27
C GLU A 117 -14.74 0.03 4.90
N THR A 118 -15.61 -0.89 4.47
CA THR A 118 -16.42 -0.74 3.24
C THR A 118 -17.83 -1.18 3.48
N THR A 119 -18.80 -0.44 2.94
CA THR A 119 -20.18 -0.91 2.83
C THR A 119 -20.26 -2.08 1.86
N GLY A 120 -21.20 -2.99 2.09
CA GLY A 120 -21.44 -4.15 1.23
C GLY A 120 -21.43 -5.44 2.01
N SER A 121 -21.01 -6.52 1.38
CA SER A 121 -21.01 -7.87 1.98
C SER A 121 -19.65 -8.31 2.53
N LEU A 122 -18.59 -7.55 2.29
CA LEU A 122 -17.26 -7.90 2.77
C LEU A 122 -17.04 -7.41 4.21
N PRO A 123 -16.60 -8.29 5.11
CA PRO A 123 -16.21 -7.88 6.45
C PRO A 123 -14.91 -7.06 6.41
N THR A 124 -14.68 -6.26 7.44
CA THR A 124 -13.41 -5.61 7.74
C THR A 124 -12.83 -6.27 8.99
N THR A 125 -11.80 -7.11 8.80
CA THR A 125 -11.41 -8.08 9.85
C THR A 125 -10.14 -7.72 10.59
N ALA A 126 -9.34 -6.76 10.10
CA ALA A 126 -7.98 -6.53 10.57
C ALA A 126 -7.14 -7.83 10.62
N GLY A 127 -7.53 -8.85 9.82
CA GLY A 127 -6.90 -10.15 9.75
C GLY A 127 -7.32 -11.15 10.84
N SER A 128 -8.16 -10.75 11.81
CA SER A 128 -8.56 -11.58 12.95
C SER A 128 -9.95 -12.21 12.77
N LEU A 129 -10.08 -13.47 13.19
CA LEU A 129 -11.36 -14.18 13.22
C LEU A 129 -12.35 -13.54 14.21
N ALA A 130 -11.87 -12.77 15.18
CA ALA A 130 -12.71 -12.00 16.09
C ALA A 130 -13.63 -11.01 15.35
N LEU A 131 -13.18 -10.50 14.20
CA LEU A 131 -13.89 -9.56 13.33
C LEU A 131 -14.43 -10.19 12.04
N LYS A 132 -14.45 -11.52 11.91
CA LYS A 132 -14.90 -12.20 10.68
C LYS A 132 -16.33 -11.83 10.23
N ASN A 133 -17.18 -11.39 11.17
CA ASN A 133 -18.54 -10.97 10.91
C ASN A 133 -18.72 -9.44 11.00
N ASN A 134 -17.64 -8.66 10.96
CA ASN A 134 -17.67 -7.21 11.05
C ASN A 134 -18.06 -6.59 9.70
N ILE A 135 -19.33 -6.73 9.33
CA ILE A 135 -19.95 -6.03 8.20
C ILE A 135 -20.31 -4.63 8.66
N THR A 136 -19.77 -3.63 7.96
CA THR A 136 -19.98 -2.22 8.32
C THR A 136 -21.04 -1.58 7.43
N ASN A 137 -21.84 -0.67 8.01
CA ASN A 137 -22.89 0.07 7.29
C ASN A 137 -22.37 1.37 6.65
N ASN A 138 -21.11 1.71 6.88
CA ASN A 138 -20.50 2.92 6.39
C ASN A 138 -19.18 2.59 5.69
N ASP A 139 -18.93 3.27 4.57
CA ASP A 139 -17.60 3.32 4.01
C ASP A 139 -16.70 4.19 4.90
N ALA A 140 -15.44 3.83 5.03
CA ALA A 140 -14.40 4.73 5.52
C ALA A 140 -14.38 6.01 4.67
N PHE A 141 -13.95 7.14 5.24
CA PHE A 141 -13.87 8.40 4.49
C PHE A 141 -13.12 8.24 3.17
N VAL A 142 -11.96 7.59 3.20
CA VAL A 142 -11.14 7.33 2.01
C VAL A 142 -11.87 6.52 0.93
N VAL A 143 -12.75 5.60 1.33
CA VAL A 143 -13.55 4.79 0.40
C VAL A 143 -14.64 5.62 -0.25
N LYS A 144 -15.30 6.51 0.52
CA LYS A 144 -16.25 7.48 -0.04
C LYS A 144 -15.57 8.37 -1.09
N GLN A 145 -14.38 8.87 -0.80
CA GLN A 145 -13.61 9.69 -1.73
C GLN A 145 -13.25 8.92 -3.01
N LEU A 146 -12.81 7.67 -2.90
CA LEU A 146 -12.53 6.81 -4.06
C LEU A 146 -13.77 6.60 -4.94
N ARG A 147 -14.92 6.25 -4.33
CA ARG A 147 -16.17 6.04 -5.07
C ARG A 147 -16.65 7.33 -5.75
N ASN A 148 -16.56 8.48 -5.06
CA ASN A 148 -16.91 9.78 -5.61
C ASN A 148 -16.02 10.18 -6.79
N ALA A 149 -14.78 9.71 -6.82
CA ALA A 149 -13.85 9.89 -7.92
C ALA A 149 -14.02 8.89 -9.08
N GLY A 150 -14.98 7.96 -8.97
CA GLY A 150 -15.30 6.97 -10.00
C GLY A 150 -14.52 5.66 -9.90
N ALA A 151 -13.82 5.40 -8.79
CA ALA A 151 -13.10 4.15 -8.58
C ALA A 151 -14.05 2.96 -8.36
N ILE A 152 -13.58 1.77 -8.75
CA ILE A 152 -14.24 0.48 -8.51
C ILE A 152 -13.54 -0.19 -7.33
N ILE A 153 -14.26 -0.47 -6.26
CA ILE A 153 -13.69 -1.26 -5.16
C ILE A 153 -13.65 -2.73 -5.59
N LEU A 154 -12.42 -3.26 -5.74
CA LEU A 154 -12.19 -4.59 -6.28
C LEU A 154 -12.20 -5.69 -5.20
N GLY A 155 -11.80 -5.35 -3.98
CA GLY A 155 -11.72 -6.30 -2.88
C GLY A 155 -10.85 -5.86 -1.72
N LYS A 156 -10.57 -6.82 -0.83
CA LYS A 156 -9.77 -6.64 0.39
C LYS A 156 -8.45 -7.40 0.31
N THR A 157 -7.35 -6.73 0.67
CA THR A 157 -6.02 -7.34 0.72
C THR A 157 -5.68 -7.83 2.11
N ASN A 158 -4.89 -8.91 2.16
CA ASN A 158 -4.36 -9.44 3.40
C ASN A 158 -3.37 -8.46 4.06
N LEU A 159 -3.15 -8.64 5.35
CA LEU A 159 -2.32 -7.77 6.16
C LEU A 159 -1.66 -8.60 7.28
N SER A 160 -0.64 -8.04 7.91
CA SER A 160 -0.21 -8.55 9.22
C SER A 160 -1.33 -8.28 10.22
N GLU A 161 -1.78 -9.29 10.93
CA GLU A 161 -2.93 -9.22 11.84
C GLU A 161 -2.78 -8.10 12.86
N TRP A 162 -3.87 -7.33 13.07
CA TRP A 162 -3.90 -6.12 13.91
C TRP A 162 -2.80 -5.12 13.55
N ALA A 163 -2.51 -4.95 12.27
CA ALA A 163 -1.46 -4.08 11.75
C ALA A 163 -0.06 -4.38 12.34
N ASN A 164 0.21 -5.65 12.63
CA ASN A 164 1.45 -6.15 13.24
C ASN A 164 1.60 -5.82 14.75
N PHE A 165 0.49 -5.46 15.43
CA PHE A 165 0.52 -5.04 16.83
C PHE A 165 -0.08 -6.08 17.78
N ARG A 166 0.01 -7.39 17.42
CA ARG A 166 -0.44 -8.50 18.27
C ARG A 166 0.69 -9.10 19.12
N SER A 167 1.85 -9.34 18.51
CA SER A 167 2.98 -9.99 19.17
C SER A 167 4.31 -9.46 18.66
N SER A 168 5.31 -9.40 19.54
CA SER A 168 6.71 -9.11 19.20
C SER A 168 7.36 -10.22 18.33
N TYR A 169 6.74 -11.40 18.26
CA TYR A 169 7.14 -12.53 17.43
C TYR A 169 6.29 -12.67 16.16
N SER A 170 5.52 -11.64 15.79
CA SER A 170 4.70 -11.67 14.58
C SER A 170 5.57 -11.90 13.34
N SER A 171 5.07 -12.73 12.41
CA SER A 171 5.58 -12.77 11.04
C SER A 171 4.74 -11.81 10.19
N SER A 172 5.38 -10.81 9.60
CA SER A 172 4.69 -9.84 8.73
C SER A 172 3.99 -10.55 7.57
N GLY A 173 2.76 -10.11 7.28
CA GLY A 173 1.92 -10.69 6.24
C GLY A 173 1.11 -11.92 6.67
N TRP A 174 1.23 -12.37 7.92
CA TRP A 174 0.38 -13.43 8.43
C TRP A 174 -0.86 -12.85 9.12
N SER A 175 -2.00 -13.49 8.86
CA SER A 175 -3.25 -13.25 9.58
C SER A 175 -4.05 -14.55 9.72
N ALA A 176 -4.88 -14.65 10.78
CA ALA A 176 -5.72 -15.84 10.98
C ALA A 176 -6.78 -15.99 9.89
N VAL A 177 -7.22 -14.89 9.27
CA VAL A 177 -8.22 -14.88 8.19
C VAL A 177 -7.60 -15.23 6.84
N GLY A 178 -6.42 -14.68 6.51
CA GLY A 178 -5.82 -14.77 5.15
C GLY A 178 -4.60 -15.69 5.06
N GLY A 179 -4.10 -16.25 6.18
CA GLY A 179 -2.84 -16.98 6.20
C GLY A 179 -1.62 -16.08 5.93
N GLN A 180 -0.51 -16.68 5.53
CA GLN A 180 0.73 -15.96 5.22
C GLN A 180 0.69 -15.39 3.80
N THR A 181 0.81 -14.09 3.66
CA THR A 181 1.13 -13.45 2.38
C THR A 181 2.60 -13.68 2.04
N HIS A 182 2.88 -14.01 0.81
CA HIS A 182 4.23 -14.26 0.30
C HIS A 182 4.73 -13.09 -0.55
N ASN A 183 6.06 -12.86 -0.55
CA ASN A 183 6.69 -11.83 -1.36
C ASN A 183 6.49 -12.10 -2.86
N ALA A 184 6.25 -11.06 -3.64
CA ALA A 184 5.94 -11.16 -5.08
C ALA A 184 7.11 -11.70 -5.93
N TYR A 185 8.35 -11.58 -5.46
CA TYR A 185 9.57 -11.97 -6.18
C TYR A 185 10.11 -13.34 -5.76
N ASP A 186 9.88 -13.73 -4.51
CA ASP A 186 10.31 -15.02 -3.95
C ASP A 186 9.32 -15.44 -2.86
N THR A 187 8.50 -16.45 -3.12
CA THR A 187 7.46 -16.93 -2.20
C THR A 187 8.00 -17.50 -0.88
N THR A 188 9.30 -17.76 -0.79
CA THR A 188 9.95 -18.19 0.45
C THR A 188 10.34 -17.01 1.35
N ARG A 189 10.10 -15.77 0.86
CA ARG A 189 10.46 -14.54 1.57
C ARG A 189 9.26 -13.80 2.09
N ASN A 190 9.52 -13.03 3.12
CA ASN A 190 8.52 -12.22 3.79
C ASN A 190 8.17 -10.99 2.92
N PRO A 191 6.89 -10.65 2.75
CA PRO A 191 6.46 -9.47 1.99
C PRO A 191 6.64 -8.17 2.76
N CYS A 192 7.16 -8.18 3.99
CA CYS A 192 7.02 -7.14 4.99
C CYS A 192 5.53 -6.84 5.30
N GLY A 193 5.28 -5.91 6.20
CA GLY A 193 3.92 -5.53 6.59
C GLY A 193 3.88 -4.15 7.30
N SER A 194 2.71 -3.78 7.72
CA SER A 194 1.49 -4.62 7.79
C SER A 194 0.63 -4.59 6.52
N SER A 195 0.85 -3.69 5.53
CA SER A 195 0.10 -3.64 4.26
C SER A 195 0.63 -4.63 3.22
N SER A 196 0.88 -5.87 3.66
CA SER A 196 1.56 -6.92 2.90
C SER A 196 0.85 -7.25 1.59
N GLY A 197 -0.43 -7.60 1.67
CA GLY A 197 -1.23 -7.95 0.50
C GLY A 197 -1.41 -6.80 -0.47
N SER A 198 -1.49 -5.54 0.02
CA SER A 198 -1.60 -4.36 -0.84
C SER A 198 -0.37 -4.20 -1.74
N ALA A 199 0.85 -4.30 -1.16
CA ALA A 199 2.08 -4.19 -1.93
C ALA A 199 2.27 -5.36 -2.90
N VAL A 200 2.02 -6.59 -2.45
CA VAL A 200 2.13 -7.80 -3.28
C VAL A 200 1.11 -7.77 -4.42
N ALA A 201 -0.13 -7.32 -4.16
CA ALA A 201 -1.17 -7.21 -5.19
C ALA A 201 -0.77 -6.25 -6.32
N ILE A 202 -0.16 -5.10 -5.99
CA ILE A 202 0.36 -4.18 -7.01
C ILE A 202 1.52 -4.83 -7.76
N ALA A 203 2.51 -5.39 -7.07
CA ALA A 203 3.66 -6.02 -7.73
C ALA A 203 3.25 -7.14 -8.70
N LEU A 204 2.18 -7.88 -8.39
CA LEU A 204 1.62 -8.94 -9.24
C LEU A 204 0.59 -8.44 -10.27
N ASN A 205 0.37 -7.13 -10.36
CA ASN A 205 -0.64 -6.52 -11.23
C ASN A 205 -2.05 -7.10 -11.01
N PHE A 206 -2.49 -7.19 -9.73
CA PHE A 206 -3.86 -7.56 -9.35
C PHE A 206 -4.82 -6.38 -9.37
N ALA A 207 -4.28 -5.18 -9.33
CA ALA A 207 -4.95 -3.89 -9.52
C ALA A 207 -3.91 -2.82 -9.86
N PRO A 208 -4.30 -1.70 -10.46
CA PRO A 208 -3.38 -0.58 -10.70
C PRO A 208 -3.04 0.16 -9.41
N VAL A 209 -3.94 0.13 -8.42
CA VAL A 209 -3.84 0.86 -7.15
C VAL A 209 -4.31 -0.01 -5.99
N ALA A 210 -3.62 0.09 -4.85
CA ALA A 210 -4.10 -0.42 -3.57
C ALA A 210 -3.91 0.63 -2.47
N LEU A 211 -4.79 0.61 -1.45
CA LEU A 211 -4.57 1.36 -0.23
C LEU A 211 -3.94 0.49 0.85
N GLY A 212 -2.99 1.07 1.56
CA GLY A 212 -2.42 0.55 2.79
C GLY A 212 -2.64 1.50 3.96
N THR A 213 -2.23 1.08 5.16
CA THR A 213 -2.15 1.93 6.35
C THR A 213 -0.78 1.80 6.98
N GLU A 214 -0.32 2.88 7.58
CA GLU A 214 0.97 2.91 8.27
C GLU A 214 0.86 3.64 9.61
N THR A 215 1.37 3.00 10.64
CA THR A 215 1.67 3.59 11.93
C THR A 215 3.18 3.87 11.99
N ASP A 216 4.02 2.87 11.70
CA ASP A 216 5.46 3.00 11.43
C ASP A 216 5.91 1.92 10.44
N GLY A 217 6.26 2.31 9.21
CA GLY A 217 6.81 1.45 8.17
C GLY A 217 5.80 0.58 7.41
N SER A 218 4.53 0.55 7.81
CA SER A 218 3.54 -0.43 7.32
C SER A 218 3.01 -0.17 5.89
N ILE A 219 3.36 0.93 5.24
CA ILE A 219 3.19 1.20 3.81
C ILE A 219 4.55 1.08 3.12
N THR A 220 5.55 1.77 3.69
CA THR A 220 6.84 1.97 3.05
C THR A 220 7.68 0.70 2.99
N CYS A 221 7.68 -0.12 4.04
CA CYS A 221 8.42 -1.39 4.04
C CYS A 221 7.88 -2.40 3.03
N PRO A 222 6.57 -2.79 3.04
CA PRO A 222 6.05 -3.72 2.03
C PRO A 222 6.19 -3.18 0.61
N ALA A 223 6.06 -1.88 0.39
CA ALA A 223 6.32 -1.27 -0.91
C ALA A 223 7.78 -1.45 -1.37
N SER A 224 8.75 -1.21 -0.47
CA SER A 224 10.17 -1.38 -0.74
C SER A 224 10.51 -2.80 -1.19
N VAL A 225 10.10 -3.82 -0.42
CA VAL A 225 10.49 -5.21 -0.66
C VAL A 225 9.68 -5.89 -1.77
N ASN A 226 8.62 -5.25 -2.26
CA ASN A 226 7.84 -5.71 -3.42
C ASN A 226 8.00 -4.79 -4.64
N GLY A 227 8.88 -3.78 -4.59
CA GLY A 227 9.27 -2.98 -5.73
C GLY A 227 8.16 -2.10 -6.30
N VAL A 228 7.30 -1.52 -5.43
CA VAL A 228 6.20 -0.65 -5.82
C VAL A 228 6.38 0.75 -5.24
N TYR A 229 5.74 1.75 -5.87
CA TYR A 229 5.69 3.12 -5.36
C TYR A 229 4.67 3.22 -4.23
N ALA A 230 5.01 3.97 -3.18
CA ALA A 230 4.08 4.20 -2.09
C ALA A 230 4.28 5.58 -1.44
N ILE A 231 3.20 6.11 -0.92
CA ILE A 231 3.20 7.38 -0.19
C ILE A 231 2.50 7.19 1.16
N LYS A 232 3.24 7.39 2.25
CA LYS A 232 2.67 7.67 3.56
C LYS A 232 2.47 9.19 3.66
N PRO A 233 1.23 9.70 3.71
CA PRO A 233 0.99 11.14 3.80
C PRO A 233 1.41 11.71 5.16
N SER A 234 1.48 13.03 5.24
CA SER A 234 1.57 13.70 6.53
C SER A 234 0.28 13.53 7.33
N MET A 235 0.42 13.51 8.66
CA MET A 235 -0.72 13.45 9.57
C MET A 235 -1.73 14.58 9.26
N GLY A 236 -3.02 14.21 9.23
CA GLY A 236 -4.11 15.14 8.95
C GLY A 236 -4.36 15.45 7.46
N GLN A 237 -3.55 14.93 6.53
CA GLN A 237 -3.84 15.05 5.10
C GLN A 237 -4.96 14.11 4.64
N VAL A 238 -5.05 12.93 5.25
CA VAL A 238 -6.02 11.88 4.93
C VAL A 238 -6.73 11.46 6.21
N SER A 239 -8.03 11.32 6.15
CA SER A 239 -8.84 10.86 7.29
C SER A 239 -8.61 9.39 7.60
N ARG A 240 -8.72 9.05 8.89
CA ARG A 240 -8.65 7.69 9.44
C ARG A 240 -10.04 7.17 9.86
N SER A 241 -11.11 7.95 9.63
CA SER A 241 -12.48 7.49 9.96
C SER A 241 -12.82 6.23 9.17
N GLY A 242 -13.28 5.21 9.88
CA GLY A 242 -13.59 3.90 9.31
C GLY A 242 -12.35 3.06 9.04
N VAL A 243 -11.24 3.33 9.73
CA VAL A 243 -10.05 2.46 9.75
C VAL A 243 -9.96 1.82 11.14
N VAL A 244 -9.74 0.50 11.20
CA VAL A 244 -9.47 -0.19 12.48
C VAL A 244 -8.19 0.41 13.06
N PRO A 245 -8.25 1.03 14.26
CA PRO A 245 -7.17 1.85 14.76
C PRO A 245 -6.01 1.03 15.33
N LEU A 246 -4.79 1.61 15.24
CA LEU A 246 -3.68 1.23 16.08
C LEU A 246 -3.29 2.40 16.99
N SER A 247 -3.02 3.57 16.43
CA SER A 247 -2.66 4.77 17.18
C SER A 247 -3.03 6.02 16.40
N SER A 248 -3.96 6.81 16.90
CA SER A 248 -4.29 8.12 16.33
C SER A 248 -3.13 9.12 16.35
N SER A 249 -2.05 8.78 17.06
CA SER A 249 -0.83 9.59 17.06
C SER A 249 -0.01 9.44 15.79
N GLN A 250 -0.10 8.31 15.07
CA GLN A 250 0.77 8.01 13.92
C GLN A 250 0.03 7.43 12.72
N ASP A 251 -1.15 6.80 12.90
CA ASP A 251 -1.87 6.14 11.82
C ASP A 251 -2.13 7.07 10.63
N SER A 252 -1.88 6.55 9.45
CA SER A 252 -2.18 7.18 8.16
C SER A 252 -2.61 6.17 7.12
N VAL A 253 -3.44 6.60 6.16
CA VAL A 253 -3.84 5.81 4.98
C VAL A 253 -3.11 6.36 3.77
N GLY A 254 -2.55 5.49 2.96
CA GLY A 254 -1.82 5.92 1.77
C GLY A 254 -1.84 4.93 0.62
N PRO A 255 -1.63 5.44 -0.60
CA PRO A 255 -1.66 4.66 -1.83
C PRO A 255 -0.36 3.92 -2.10
N MET A 256 -0.51 2.75 -2.75
CA MET A 256 0.52 1.99 -3.43
C MET A 256 0.13 1.84 -4.90
N ALA A 257 1.08 2.01 -5.83
CA ALA A 257 0.82 1.99 -7.26
C ALA A 257 2.06 1.57 -8.07
N HIS A 258 1.88 1.38 -9.39
CA HIS A 258 2.97 1.11 -10.33
C HIS A 258 3.80 2.35 -10.70
N SER A 259 3.29 3.55 -10.42
CA SER A 259 4.00 4.80 -10.68
C SER A 259 3.80 5.81 -9.55
N LEU A 260 4.79 6.69 -9.37
CA LEU A 260 4.67 7.80 -8.42
C LEU A 260 3.53 8.75 -8.81
N LYS A 261 3.29 8.93 -10.12
CA LYS A 261 2.19 9.75 -10.65
C LYS A 261 0.83 9.23 -10.19
N ASP A 262 0.60 7.92 -10.30
CA ASP A 262 -0.65 7.30 -9.88
C ASP A 262 -0.84 7.35 -8.37
N ALA A 263 0.21 7.03 -7.59
CA ALA A 263 0.16 7.14 -6.14
C ALA A 263 -0.19 8.57 -5.70
N ARG A 264 0.37 9.57 -6.37
CA ARG A 264 0.10 10.99 -6.09
C ARG A 264 -1.31 11.40 -6.50
N LEU A 265 -1.81 10.93 -7.66
CA LEU A 265 -3.18 11.18 -8.10
C LEU A 265 -4.18 10.59 -7.09
N VAL A 266 -3.98 9.34 -6.68
CA VAL A 266 -4.85 8.70 -5.69
C VAL A 266 -4.80 9.45 -4.36
N LEU A 267 -3.61 9.82 -3.88
CA LEU A 267 -3.49 10.63 -2.66
C LEU A 267 -4.29 11.93 -2.75
N SER A 268 -4.29 12.62 -3.89
CA SER A 268 -5.06 13.85 -4.08
C SER A 268 -6.58 13.63 -3.93
N VAL A 269 -7.06 12.45 -4.33
CA VAL A 269 -8.47 12.04 -4.15
C VAL A 269 -8.80 11.73 -2.69
N LEU A 270 -7.86 11.11 -1.95
CA LEU A 270 -8.09 10.69 -0.56
C LEU A 270 -8.13 11.86 0.42
N GLN A 271 -7.57 13.02 0.04
CA GLN A 271 -7.47 14.19 0.90
C GLN A 271 -8.83 14.85 1.13
N GLY A 272 -8.94 15.54 2.26
CA GLY A 272 -10.11 16.33 2.58
C GLY A 272 -10.36 16.42 4.07
N ARG A 273 -11.15 17.43 4.44
CA ARG A 273 -11.60 17.60 5.82
C ARG A 273 -12.71 16.61 6.13
N ASP A 274 -12.54 15.86 7.21
CA ASP A 274 -13.54 14.94 7.74
C ASP A 274 -13.96 15.37 9.15
N PRO A 275 -15.22 15.72 9.38
CA PRO A 275 -15.71 16.07 10.71
C PRO A 275 -15.52 14.96 11.77
N LEU A 276 -15.44 13.70 11.34
CA LEU A 276 -15.26 12.55 12.24
C LEU A 276 -13.78 12.31 12.60
N ASP A 277 -12.84 12.88 11.84
CA ASP A 277 -11.42 12.90 12.18
C ASP A 277 -10.93 14.35 12.29
N THR A 278 -11.00 14.89 13.48
CA THR A 278 -10.67 16.29 13.77
C THR A 278 -9.21 16.66 13.52
N SER A 279 -8.33 15.66 13.28
CA SER A 279 -6.95 15.93 12.87
C SER A 279 -6.83 16.37 11.42
N THR A 280 -7.90 16.14 10.61
CA THR A 280 -7.88 16.49 9.19
C THR A 280 -8.00 18.00 8.99
N HIS A 281 -7.22 18.51 8.06
CA HIS A 281 -7.24 19.91 7.66
C HIS A 281 -7.35 20.00 6.14
N SER A 282 -7.83 21.16 5.66
CA SER A 282 -7.85 21.43 4.22
C SER A 282 -6.41 21.51 3.72
N PHE A 283 -6.03 20.50 2.96
CA PHE A 283 -4.74 20.46 2.28
C PHE A 283 -5.01 20.37 0.78
N GLU A 284 -4.76 21.45 0.06
CA GLU A 284 -4.80 21.42 -1.39
C GLU A 284 -3.43 20.95 -1.89
N LEU A 285 -3.37 19.73 -2.45
CA LEU A 285 -2.28 19.37 -3.34
C LEU A 285 -2.35 20.31 -4.54
N GLN A 286 -1.49 21.32 -4.54
CA GLN A 286 -1.34 22.15 -5.73
C GLN A 286 -0.94 21.22 -6.88
N ALA A 287 -1.80 21.17 -7.91
CA ALA A 287 -1.60 20.27 -9.06
C ALA A 287 -0.27 20.53 -9.77
N GLN A 288 0.32 21.70 -9.57
CA GLN A 288 1.62 22.10 -10.11
C GLN A 288 2.43 22.86 -9.05
N TYR A 289 3.25 22.14 -8.29
CA TYR A 289 4.39 22.78 -7.65
C TYR A 289 5.44 23.01 -8.74
N LYS A 290 5.68 24.27 -9.10
CA LYS A 290 6.72 24.61 -10.08
C LYS A 290 8.07 24.19 -9.52
N VAL A 291 8.70 23.22 -10.17
CA VAL A 291 10.12 22.92 -9.96
C VAL A 291 10.89 24.17 -10.38
N THR A 292 11.46 24.87 -9.42
CA THR A 292 12.28 26.07 -9.69
C THR A 292 13.75 25.72 -9.84
N LYS A 293 14.15 24.50 -9.45
CA LYS A 293 15.54 24.01 -9.52
C LYS A 293 15.62 22.76 -10.37
N SER A 294 16.51 22.74 -11.34
CA SER A 294 16.89 21.55 -12.13
C SER A 294 17.85 20.63 -11.38
N SER A 295 18.56 21.13 -10.36
CA SER A 295 19.53 20.40 -9.54
C SER A 295 19.16 20.54 -8.05
N LEU A 296 19.14 19.41 -7.34
CA LEU A 296 18.84 19.33 -5.92
C LEU A 296 20.13 19.19 -5.10
N VAL A 297 20.11 19.73 -3.88
CA VAL A 297 21.05 19.36 -2.81
C VAL A 297 20.38 18.26 -1.98
N ILE A 298 20.91 17.05 -2.07
CA ILE A 298 20.34 15.83 -1.50
C ILE A 298 21.14 15.44 -0.25
N GLY A 299 20.47 15.43 0.91
CA GLY A 299 21.02 14.90 2.16
C GLY A 299 20.87 13.38 2.21
N ALA A 300 21.97 12.66 2.21
CA ALA A 300 22.01 11.20 2.28
C ALA A 300 22.27 10.74 3.72
N LEU A 301 21.27 10.07 4.34
CA LEU A 301 21.40 9.49 5.67
C LEU A 301 22.33 8.27 5.68
N PRO A 302 22.94 7.91 6.82
CA PRO A 302 23.77 6.73 6.98
C PRO A 302 23.01 5.44 6.67
N SER A 303 23.73 4.44 6.18
CA SER A 303 23.16 3.14 5.82
C SER A 303 23.80 1.96 6.58
N ASP A 304 24.52 2.22 7.65
CA ASP A 304 25.22 1.23 8.47
C ASP A 304 24.30 0.19 9.14
N LYS A 305 23.04 0.58 9.41
CA LYS A 305 22.01 -0.30 9.98
C LYS A 305 21.40 -1.31 8.96
N PHE A 306 21.69 -1.12 7.68
CA PHE A 306 21.21 -1.98 6.61
C PHE A 306 22.23 -3.07 6.26
N THR A 307 21.81 -4.09 5.49
CA THR A 307 22.74 -5.13 5.02
C THR A 307 23.84 -4.53 4.14
N VAL A 308 25.00 -5.19 4.09
CA VAL A 308 26.16 -4.74 3.30
C VAL A 308 25.81 -4.56 1.82
N GLU A 309 24.94 -5.44 1.29
CA GLU A 309 24.47 -5.37 -0.09
C GLU A 309 23.58 -4.16 -0.32
N THR A 310 22.70 -3.82 0.64
CA THR A 310 21.90 -2.59 0.60
C THR A 310 22.78 -1.35 0.63
N GLN A 311 23.81 -1.33 1.48
CA GLN A 311 24.78 -0.23 1.53
C GLN A 311 25.50 -0.05 0.20
N ARG A 312 25.90 -1.16 -0.47
CA ARG A 312 26.53 -1.12 -1.81
C ARG A 312 25.58 -0.56 -2.88
N LEU A 313 24.30 -1.01 -2.86
CA LEU A 313 23.28 -0.49 -3.76
C LEU A 313 23.05 1.00 -3.52
N TYR A 314 22.93 1.43 -2.26
CA TYR A 314 22.72 2.82 -1.90
C TYR A 314 23.87 3.72 -2.41
N LYS A 315 25.13 3.28 -2.26
CA LYS A 315 26.29 3.99 -2.85
C LYS A 315 26.17 4.15 -4.37
N LYS A 316 25.67 3.14 -5.09
CA LYS A 316 25.40 3.25 -6.54
C LYS A 316 24.29 4.26 -6.84
N GLN A 317 23.20 4.25 -6.03
CA GLN A 317 22.11 5.23 -6.16
C GLN A 317 22.63 6.66 -5.96
N LEU A 318 23.44 6.91 -4.92
CA LEU A 318 24.04 8.22 -4.67
C LEU A 318 24.96 8.65 -5.83
N SER A 319 25.70 7.71 -6.41
CA SER A 319 26.54 7.99 -7.59
C SER A 319 25.71 8.35 -8.82
N ALA A 320 24.60 7.64 -9.06
CA ALA A 320 23.67 7.94 -10.16
C ALA A 320 23.05 9.34 -10.03
N LEU A 321 22.66 9.73 -8.80
CA LEU A 321 22.13 11.07 -8.54
C LEU A 321 23.18 12.17 -8.81
N LYS A 322 24.46 11.93 -8.44
CA LYS A 322 25.56 12.84 -8.78
C LYS A 322 25.77 12.94 -10.30
N GLN A 323 25.70 11.82 -11.01
CA GLN A 323 25.82 11.80 -12.49
C GLN A 323 24.65 12.51 -13.18
N ALA A 324 23.46 12.49 -12.57
CA ALA A 324 22.29 13.24 -13.03
C ALA A 324 22.38 14.75 -12.75
N GLY A 325 23.48 15.24 -12.15
CA GLY A 325 23.73 16.66 -11.90
C GLY A 325 23.28 17.15 -10.52
N HIS A 326 22.92 16.25 -9.60
CA HIS A 326 22.54 16.63 -8.23
C HIS A 326 23.77 16.71 -7.31
N THR A 327 23.70 17.57 -6.28
CA THR A 327 24.69 17.60 -5.20
C THR A 327 24.26 16.64 -4.12
N VAL A 328 25.10 15.67 -3.74
CA VAL A 328 24.81 14.71 -2.66
C VAL A 328 25.75 14.95 -1.49
N VAL A 329 25.17 15.23 -0.32
CA VAL A 329 25.87 15.49 0.93
C VAL A 329 25.54 14.38 1.92
N ASN A 330 26.55 13.78 2.53
CA ASN A 330 26.31 12.86 3.64
C ASN A 330 25.92 13.68 4.89
N ILE A 331 24.84 13.30 5.53
CA ILE A 331 24.31 13.95 6.72
C ILE A 331 24.06 12.91 7.81
N ASP A 332 24.19 13.33 9.04
CA ASP A 332 23.95 12.49 10.21
C ASP A 332 22.82 13.01 11.08
N ILE A 333 22.17 12.11 11.79
CA ILE A 333 21.22 12.43 12.85
C ILE A 333 22.06 12.64 14.11
N SER A 334 22.30 13.90 14.47
CA SER A 334 23.14 14.28 15.60
C SER A 334 22.46 14.15 16.96
N ASP A 335 21.14 13.94 16.97
CA ASP A 335 20.36 13.91 18.21
C ASP A 335 20.39 12.51 18.83
N ASP A 336 20.45 12.45 20.17
CA ASP A 336 20.25 11.18 20.89
C ASP A 336 18.77 10.77 20.81
N LEU A 337 18.50 9.84 19.92
CA LEU A 337 17.15 9.30 19.69
C LEU A 337 16.88 8.02 20.51
N ALA A 338 17.77 7.64 21.44
CA ALA A 338 17.62 6.37 22.17
C ALA A 338 16.31 6.31 22.96
N THR A 339 15.85 7.43 23.53
CA THR A 339 14.59 7.52 24.27
C THR A 339 13.36 7.55 23.37
N LEU A 340 13.53 7.92 22.10
CA LEU A 340 12.42 8.12 21.14
C LEU A 340 11.59 6.86 20.97
N PHE A 341 12.23 5.71 20.77
CA PHE A 341 11.55 4.44 20.53
C PHE A 341 10.85 3.89 21.79
N VAL A 342 11.40 4.15 22.98
CA VAL A 342 10.76 3.77 24.25
C VAL A 342 9.49 4.59 24.46
N ASP A 343 9.56 5.90 24.19
CA ASP A 343 8.43 6.79 24.27
C ASP A 343 7.35 6.46 23.24
N GLU A 344 7.76 6.17 22.00
CA GLU A 344 6.86 5.73 20.94
C GLU A 344 6.09 4.48 21.37
N TYR A 345 6.80 3.43 21.80
CA TYR A 345 6.16 2.18 22.17
C TYR A 345 5.14 2.36 23.30
N TYR A 346 5.45 3.17 24.31
CA TYR A 346 4.48 3.50 25.37
C TYR A 346 3.24 4.22 24.82
N VAL A 347 3.42 5.19 23.91
CA VAL A 347 2.30 5.92 23.29
C VAL A 347 1.46 4.99 22.44
N LEU A 348 2.08 4.11 21.65
CA LEU A 348 1.35 3.13 20.84
C LEU A 348 0.52 2.15 21.69
N LEU A 349 1.09 1.65 22.80
CA LEU A 349 0.34 0.78 23.74
C LEU A 349 -0.86 1.51 24.37
N TYR A 350 -0.68 2.78 24.77
CA TYR A 350 -1.75 3.59 25.36
C TYR A 350 -2.86 3.88 24.34
N ASP A 351 -2.49 4.37 23.16
CA ASP A 351 -3.43 4.66 22.08
C ASP A 351 -4.21 3.40 21.68
N PHE A 352 -3.48 2.29 21.43
CA PHE A 352 -4.11 1.05 21.04
C PHE A 352 -5.13 0.57 22.08
N ASN A 353 -4.77 0.53 23.38
CA ASN A 353 -5.73 0.15 24.42
C ASN A 353 -6.98 1.01 24.35
N LYS A 354 -6.82 2.32 24.32
CA LYS A 354 -7.94 3.27 24.31
C LYS A 354 -8.81 3.12 23.07
N GLU A 355 -8.17 3.13 21.89
CA GLU A 355 -8.87 3.25 20.61
C GLU A 355 -9.48 1.94 20.14
N ILE A 356 -8.80 0.80 20.37
CA ILE A 356 -9.36 -0.50 19.99
C ILE A 356 -10.56 -0.88 20.87
N ASN A 357 -10.55 -0.52 22.15
CA ASN A 357 -11.73 -0.69 23.01
C ASN A 357 -12.92 0.13 22.48
N GLN A 358 -12.69 1.38 22.09
CA GLN A 358 -13.72 2.23 21.47
C GLN A 358 -14.22 1.64 20.16
N TYR A 359 -13.33 1.18 19.28
CA TYR A 359 -13.70 0.57 18.01
C TYR A 359 -14.56 -0.69 18.22
N LEU A 360 -14.09 -1.63 19.03
CA LEU A 360 -14.77 -2.91 19.29
C LEU A 360 -16.14 -2.71 19.93
N ALA A 361 -16.27 -1.77 20.86
CA ALA A 361 -17.55 -1.44 21.51
C ALA A 361 -18.61 -0.95 20.50
N ASN A 362 -18.18 -0.30 19.41
CA ASN A 362 -19.06 0.27 18.38
C ASN A 362 -19.30 -0.64 17.17
N THR A 363 -18.71 -1.84 17.12
CA THR A 363 -19.01 -2.83 16.07
C THR A 363 -20.46 -3.34 16.18
N SER A 364 -20.98 -3.89 15.08
CA SER A 364 -22.34 -4.46 15.05
C SER A 364 -22.50 -5.62 16.06
N ASP A 365 -23.75 -5.95 16.44
CA ASP A 365 -24.05 -7.07 17.36
C ASP A 365 -23.61 -8.45 16.83
N GLN A 366 -23.26 -8.56 15.55
CA GLN A 366 -22.70 -9.77 14.96
C GLN A 366 -21.26 -10.02 15.44
N VAL A 367 -20.53 -8.99 15.83
CA VAL A 367 -19.21 -9.07 16.45
C VAL A 367 -19.40 -9.24 17.96
N LYS A 368 -18.98 -10.39 18.49
CA LYS A 368 -19.15 -10.71 19.92
C LYS A 368 -18.02 -10.18 20.81
N VAL A 369 -16.89 -9.88 20.22
CA VAL A 369 -15.71 -9.32 20.89
C VAL A 369 -15.87 -7.80 20.98
N LYS A 370 -16.08 -7.27 22.19
CA LYS A 370 -16.44 -5.85 22.42
C LYS A 370 -15.38 -5.05 23.17
N SER A 371 -14.24 -5.69 23.51
CA SER A 371 -13.13 -5.04 24.20
C SER A 371 -11.82 -5.74 23.91
N LEU A 372 -10.69 -5.07 24.22
CA LEU A 372 -9.34 -5.66 24.12
C LEU A 372 -9.18 -6.87 25.03
N SER A 373 -9.73 -6.83 26.25
CA SER A 373 -9.73 -8.00 27.15
C SER A 373 -10.49 -9.16 26.55
N ALA A 374 -11.69 -8.92 25.99
CA ALA A 374 -12.48 -9.95 25.32
C ALA A 374 -11.75 -10.50 24.06
N LEU A 375 -10.99 -9.66 23.34
CA LEU A 375 -10.15 -10.10 22.22
C LEU A 375 -9.05 -11.04 22.67
N ILE A 376 -8.35 -10.70 23.76
CA ILE A 376 -7.31 -11.55 24.35
C ILE A 376 -7.86 -12.92 24.73
N ASP A 377 -9.04 -12.96 25.33
CA ASP A 377 -9.69 -14.20 25.73
C ASP A 377 -10.23 -15.00 24.53
N PHE A 378 -10.76 -14.31 23.50
CA PHE A 378 -11.15 -14.93 22.24
C PHE A 378 -9.96 -15.64 21.58
N ASN A 379 -8.79 -15.00 21.50
CA ASN A 379 -7.59 -15.58 20.92
C ASN A 379 -7.12 -16.82 21.71
N LYS A 380 -7.18 -16.80 23.04
CA LYS A 380 -6.87 -17.98 23.88
C LYS A 380 -7.82 -19.15 23.60
N GLN A 381 -9.13 -18.88 23.50
CA GLN A 381 -10.15 -19.88 23.20
C GLN A 381 -10.03 -20.46 21.79
N ASN A 382 -9.56 -19.65 20.83
CA ASN A 382 -9.36 -20.03 19.43
C ASN A 382 -7.89 -20.23 19.08
N LYS A 383 -7.04 -20.64 20.06
CA LYS A 383 -5.59 -20.70 19.93
C LYS A 383 -5.11 -21.46 18.68
N ALA A 384 -5.79 -22.54 18.32
CA ALA A 384 -5.42 -23.37 17.17
C ALA A 384 -5.46 -22.61 15.83
N ALA A 385 -6.28 -21.56 15.72
CA ALA A 385 -6.39 -20.74 14.51
C ALA A 385 -5.72 -19.37 14.68
N GLU A 386 -6.02 -18.66 15.79
CA GLU A 386 -5.53 -17.30 16.04
C GLU A 386 -4.05 -17.26 16.46
N MET A 387 -3.58 -18.24 17.21
CA MET A 387 -2.23 -18.24 17.77
C MET A 387 -1.41 -19.45 17.24
N LEU A 388 -1.64 -19.82 15.97
CA LEU A 388 -0.99 -20.98 15.34
C LEU A 388 0.55 -20.87 15.34
N HIS A 389 1.08 -19.68 15.15
CA HIS A 389 2.52 -19.44 14.98
C HIS A 389 3.13 -18.63 16.13
N PHE A 390 2.42 -17.61 16.63
CA PHE A 390 2.93 -16.69 17.66
C PHE A 390 1.83 -16.26 18.63
N GLY A 391 2.24 -15.72 19.77
CA GLY A 391 1.35 -15.30 20.85
C GLY A 391 0.70 -13.93 20.64
N GLN A 392 0.38 -13.26 21.77
CA GLN A 392 -0.32 -11.97 21.81
C GLN A 392 0.22 -11.08 22.94
N ASP A 393 1.54 -11.11 23.11
CA ASP A 393 2.22 -10.39 24.20
C ASP A 393 2.01 -8.87 24.12
N ILE A 394 1.96 -8.27 22.93
CA ILE A 394 1.69 -6.84 22.76
C ILE A 394 0.25 -6.51 23.15
N LEU A 395 -0.75 -7.31 22.77
CA LEU A 395 -2.14 -7.09 23.21
C LEU A 395 -2.25 -7.13 24.74
N ILE A 396 -1.55 -8.06 25.39
CA ILE A 396 -1.52 -8.17 26.85
C ILE A 396 -0.85 -6.94 27.46
N GLN A 397 0.28 -6.48 26.93
CA GLN A 397 0.96 -5.28 27.38
C GLN A 397 0.06 -4.04 27.20
N ALA A 398 -0.58 -3.89 26.04
CA ALA A 398 -1.49 -2.78 25.79
C ALA A 398 -2.67 -2.79 26.78
N ASN A 399 -3.28 -3.96 27.03
CA ASN A 399 -4.39 -4.09 27.99
C ASN A 399 -3.99 -3.79 29.45
N ALA A 400 -2.71 -3.92 29.77
CA ALA A 400 -2.17 -3.62 31.10
C ALA A 400 -1.83 -2.12 31.31
N VAL A 401 -1.89 -1.29 30.26
CA VAL A 401 -1.60 0.14 30.37
C VAL A 401 -2.72 0.82 31.16
N ASP A 402 -2.32 1.56 32.19
CA ASP A 402 -3.23 2.37 33.00
C ASP A 402 -3.66 3.63 32.23
N LEU A 403 -4.89 3.64 31.71
CA LEU A 403 -5.44 4.75 30.93
C LEU A 403 -5.75 5.98 31.79
N THR A 404 -5.68 5.90 33.14
CA THR A 404 -5.83 7.07 34.02
C THR A 404 -4.60 7.96 34.03
N GLN A 405 -3.44 7.45 33.58
CA GLN A 405 -2.16 8.18 33.48
C GLN A 405 -2.11 9.18 32.30
N THR A 406 -3.18 9.95 32.12
CA THR A 406 -3.34 10.88 31.00
C THR A 406 -2.24 11.93 30.92
N ASP A 407 -1.80 12.50 32.05
CA ASP A 407 -0.73 13.51 32.10
C ASP A 407 0.62 12.93 31.64
N LYS A 408 0.95 11.71 32.09
CA LYS A 408 2.16 11.01 31.66
C LYS A 408 2.11 10.76 30.15
N TYR A 409 1.00 10.25 29.65
CA TYR A 409 0.78 10.00 28.23
C TYR A 409 0.96 11.29 27.41
N GLN A 410 0.29 12.39 27.77
CA GLN A 410 0.38 13.66 27.04
C GLN A 410 1.80 14.24 27.04
N LYS A 411 2.49 14.21 28.17
CA LYS A 411 3.90 14.65 28.29
C LYS A 411 4.81 13.80 27.41
N THR A 412 4.64 12.47 27.40
CA THR A 412 5.44 11.55 26.59
C THR A 412 5.15 11.79 25.10
N LYS A 413 3.88 11.87 24.71
CA LYS A 413 3.45 12.15 23.34
C LYS A 413 3.97 13.50 22.83
N HIS A 414 3.96 14.53 23.63
CA HIS A 414 4.53 15.83 23.27
C HIS A 414 6.05 15.75 23.10
N ARG A 415 6.74 15.12 24.05
CA ARG A 415 8.21 14.99 24.04
C ARG A 415 8.71 14.29 22.79
N TYR A 416 8.25 13.04 22.53
CA TYR A 416 8.77 12.24 21.42
C TYR A 416 8.46 12.88 20.06
N ARG A 417 7.27 13.46 19.89
CA ARG A 417 6.91 14.17 18.66
C ARG A 417 7.75 15.43 18.44
N THR A 418 8.03 16.18 19.50
CA THR A 418 8.89 17.37 19.44
C THR A 418 10.31 16.98 19.06
N LEU A 419 10.87 15.93 19.67
CA LEU A 419 12.21 15.44 19.35
C LEU A 419 12.32 14.98 17.88
N ALA A 420 11.39 14.13 17.41
CA ALA A 420 11.42 13.66 16.02
C ALA A 420 11.24 14.79 15.00
N THR A 421 10.35 15.76 15.32
CA THR A 421 10.15 16.93 14.46
C THR A 421 11.39 17.80 14.40
N ALA A 422 12.04 18.03 15.54
CA ALA A 422 13.28 18.81 15.63
C ALA A 422 14.41 18.11 14.86
N ALA A 423 14.56 16.78 15.03
CA ALA A 423 15.56 16.00 14.31
C ALA A 423 15.41 16.15 12.78
N ILE A 424 14.19 15.95 12.23
CA ILE A 424 13.95 16.15 10.79
C ILE A 424 14.24 17.60 10.38
N THR A 425 13.77 18.60 11.14
CA THR A 425 13.98 20.01 10.81
C THR A 425 15.47 20.37 10.78
N ASN A 426 16.22 19.83 11.74
CA ASN A 426 17.67 20.04 11.85
C ASN A 426 18.43 19.40 10.67
N LEU A 427 18.02 18.19 10.21
CA LEU A 427 18.59 17.57 9.01
C LEU A 427 18.54 18.51 7.80
N TYR A 428 17.43 19.19 7.59
CA TYR A 428 17.27 20.15 6.50
C TYR A 428 18.03 21.45 6.73
N LYS A 429 17.84 22.06 7.90
CA LYS A 429 18.37 23.40 8.21
C LYS A 429 19.89 23.41 8.34
N ASN A 430 20.45 22.46 9.09
CA ASN A 430 21.88 22.46 9.40
C ASN A 430 22.73 22.08 8.19
N ASN A 431 22.17 21.32 7.24
CA ASN A 431 22.88 20.85 6.07
C ASN A 431 22.48 21.59 4.78
N ASN A 432 21.53 22.54 4.85
CA ASN A 432 21.01 23.31 3.71
C ASN A 432 20.63 22.40 2.51
N VAL A 433 19.88 21.32 2.78
CA VAL A 433 19.46 20.35 1.78
C VAL A 433 18.03 20.59 1.32
N ASP A 434 17.75 20.27 0.05
CA ASP A 434 16.40 20.34 -0.53
C ASP A 434 15.57 19.11 -0.17
N VAL A 435 16.21 17.94 -0.03
CA VAL A 435 15.56 16.65 0.25
C VAL A 435 16.47 15.74 1.06
N VAL A 436 15.88 14.92 1.93
CA VAL A 436 16.58 13.89 2.71
C VAL A 436 16.19 12.51 2.19
N ILE A 437 17.20 11.66 1.93
CA ILE A 437 17.01 10.30 1.44
C ILE A 437 17.70 9.25 2.30
N ALA A 438 17.19 8.03 2.26
CA ALA A 438 17.77 6.85 2.88
C ALA A 438 17.34 5.58 2.14
N PRO A 439 17.99 4.41 2.30
CA PRO A 439 17.37 3.15 1.94
C PRO A 439 16.07 2.97 2.74
N THR A 440 14.99 2.49 2.11
CA THR A 440 13.73 2.27 2.86
C THR A 440 13.89 1.11 3.84
N THR A 441 14.32 -0.05 3.33
CA THR A 441 14.63 -1.25 4.11
C THR A 441 15.75 -2.03 3.44
N SER A 442 16.26 -3.08 4.09
CA SER A 442 17.03 -4.13 3.43
C SER A 442 16.12 -5.04 2.60
N PRO A 443 16.67 -5.91 1.72
CA PRO A 443 15.86 -6.85 0.93
C PRO A 443 14.98 -7.74 1.80
N ALA A 444 13.92 -8.28 1.21
CA ALA A 444 13.03 -9.23 1.86
C ALA A 444 13.81 -10.40 2.52
N TRP A 445 13.53 -10.67 3.80
CA TRP A 445 14.11 -11.78 4.57
C TRP A 445 13.31 -13.07 4.35
N LYS A 446 13.86 -14.22 4.73
CA LYS A 446 13.12 -15.48 4.71
C LYS A 446 11.96 -15.44 5.71
N THR A 447 10.79 -15.89 5.32
CA THR A 447 9.66 -16.03 6.23
C THR A 447 9.99 -17.04 7.32
N ASP A 448 9.89 -16.61 8.57
CA ASP A 448 10.11 -17.46 9.75
C ASP A 448 8.88 -17.36 10.67
N LEU A 449 8.10 -18.42 10.69
CA LEU A 449 6.87 -18.50 11.49
C LEU A 449 7.13 -18.91 12.95
N VAL A 450 8.40 -19.22 13.29
CA VAL A 450 8.81 -19.64 14.64
C VAL A 450 9.47 -18.49 15.39
N ASN A 451 10.42 -17.80 14.74
CA ASN A 451 11.21 -16.75 15.38
C ASN A 451 10.71 -15.34 15.04
N GLY A 452 9.75 -15.23 14.13
CA GLY A 452 9.23 -13.94 13.67
C GLY A 452 10.13 -13.26 12.63
N ASP A 453 9.99 -11.95 12.48
CA ASP A 453 10.66 -11.19 11.44
C ASP A 453 12.16 -10.96 11.70
N ASN A 454 13.01 -11.40 10.80
CA ASN A 454 14.43 -11.04 10.78
C ASN A 454 14.66 -9.74 9.98
N PHE A 455 14.03 -8.68 10.43
CA PHE A 455 14.04 -7.38 9.79
C PHE A 455 15.36 -6.63 10.04
N LYS A 456 15.94 -6.04 8.98
CA LYS A 456 17.23 -5.32 9.07
C LYS A 456 17.12 -3.94 8.44
N GLY A 457 17.21 -2.92 9.28
CA GLY A 457 17.24 -1.50 8.90
C GLY A 457 15.91 -0.96 8.38
N SER A 458 15.55 0.23 8.86
CA SER A 458 14.41 1.02 8.42
C SER A 458 14.72 2.49 8.50
N SER A 459 14.05 3.28 7.65
CA SER A 459 14.09 4.75 7.67
C SER A 459 12.73 5.37 8.02
N SER A 460 11.74 4.58 8.49
CA SER A 460 10.35 5.04 8.65
C SER A 460 10.09 5.84 9.92
N SER A 461 10.71 5.45 11.06
CA SER A 461 10.26 5.87 12.40
C SER A 461 10.30 7.38 12.63
N LEU A 462 11.32 8.09 12.15
CA LEU A 462 11.35 9.56 12.29
C LEU A 462 10.15 10.23 11.61
N SER A 463 9.82 9.80 10.38
CA SER A 463 8.66 10.32 9.63
C SER A 463 7.33 9.91 10.25
N ALA A 464 7.25 8.69 10.80
CA ALA A 464 6.07 8.18 11.49
C ALA A 464 5.77 9.03 12.72
N ILE A 465 6.74 9.17 13.62
CA ILE A 465 6.63 9.91 14.88
C ILE A 465 6.41 11.41 14.65
N ALA A 466 7.18 12.01 13.75
CA ALA A 466 7.03 13.44 13.41
C ALA A 466 5.73 13.73 12.65
N GLY A 467 5.09 12.70 12.08
CA GLY A 467 3.88 12.83 11.27
C GLY A 467 4.14 13.50 9.92
N THR A 468 5.33 13.35 9.34
CA THR A 468 5.69 13.93 8.03
C THR A 468 5.45 12.94 6.88
N THR A 469 5.37 13.44 5.66
CA THR A 469 5.28 12.60 4.46
C THR A 469 6.54 11.74 4.29
N HIS A 470 6.34 10.46 3.93
CA HIS A 470 7.38 9.51 3.58
C HIS A 470 7.02 8.82 2.26
N ILE A 471 7.89 8.91 1.28
CA ILE A 471 7.66 8.33 -0.04
C ILE A 471 8.70 7.22 -0.26
N THR A 472 8.25 6.07 -0.76
CA THR A 472 9.13 4.98 -1.17
C THR A 472 9.10 4.84 -2.69
N LEU A 473 10.30 4.88 -3.30
CA LEU A 473 10.52 4.66 -4.73
C LEU A 473 11.23 3.33 -4.94
N PRO A 474 10.83 2.48 -5.90
CA PRO A 474 11.64 1.34 -6.32
C PRO A 474 12.97 1.84 -6.89
N ALA A 475 14.10 1.45 -6.31
CA ALA A 475 15.39 2.05 -6.64
C ALA A 475 16.51 1.03 -6.90
N GLY A 476 16.16 -0.18 -7.31
CA GLY A 476 17.07 -1.24 -7.70
C GLY A 476 16.82 -2.55 -6.98
N GLN A 477 17.73 -3.50 -7.15
CA GLN A 477 17.61 -4.86 -6.61
C GLN A 477 18.93 -5.33 -6.00
N VAL A 478 18.79 -6.20 -5.02
CA VAL A 478 19.89 -6.96 -4.42
C VAL A 478 19.56 -8.45 -4.61
N SER A 479 20.38 -9.17 -5.36
CA SER A 479 20.16 -10.59 -5.68
C SER A 479 18.74 -10.89 -6.21
N GLY A 480 18.22 -10.03 -7.10
CA GLY A 480 16.89 -10.15 -7.69
C GLY A 480 15.74 -9.67 -6.79
N LEU A 481 16.01 -9.21 -5.57
CA LEU A 481 15.01 -8.71 -4.63
C LEU A 481 14.98 -7.19 -4.62
N PRO A 482 13.82 -6.56 -4.73
CA PRO A 482 13.69 -5.10 -4.72
C PRO A 482 14.18 -4.47 -3.43
N VAL A 483 14.71 -3.26 -3.56
CA VAL A 483 15.04 -2.34 -2.47
C VAL A 483 14.54 -0.95 -2.83
N GLY A 484 13.82 -0.33 -1.92
CA GLY A 484 13.29 1.01 -2.08
C GLY A 484 14.26 2.09 -1.60
N LEU A 485 14.12 3.29 -2.18
CA LEU A 485 14.70 4.53 -1.66
C LEU A 485 13.60 5.37 -1.02
N SER A 486 13.82 5.82 0.19
CA SER A 486 12.97 6.72 0.95
C SER A 486 13.26 8.16 0.67
N ILE A 487 12.19 8.95 0.51
CA ILE A 487 12.19 10.40 0.56
C ILE A 487 11.50 10.81 1.85
N ILE A 488 12.22 11.43 2.76
CA ILE A 488 11.73 11.89 4.06
C ILE A 488 11.41 13.38 3.95
N ALA A 489 10.15 13.76 4.07
CA ALA A 489 9.73 15.15 3.92
C ALA A 489 10.07 16.00 5.14
N ASN A 490 10.43 17.26 4.91
CA ASN A 490 10.45 18.26 5.97
C ASN A 490 9.02 18.54 6.48
N LYS A 491 8.91 18.96 7.74
CA LYS A 491 7.62 19.32 8.35
C LYS A 491 6.91 20.40 7.53
N ASN A 492 5.61 20.24 7.31
CA ASN A 492 4.75 21.19 6.58
C ASN A 492 5.17 21.45 5.11
N GLN A 493 6.00 20.61 4.52
CA GLN A 493 6.46 20.73 3.14
C GLN A 493 6.21 19.45 2.29
N PRO A 494 5.03 18.82 2.37
CA PRO A 494 4.77 17.59 1.62
C PRO A 494 4.83 17.84 0.11
N GLN A 495 4.45 19.02 -0.36
CA GLN A 495 4.46 19.35 -1.79
C GLN A 495 5.88 19.34 -2.38
N ALA A 496 6.85 19.87 -1.65
CA ALA A 496 8.26 19.80 -2.07
C ALA A 496 8.73 18.35 -2.17
N ALA A 497 8.36 17.50 -1.18
CA ALA A 497 8.74 16.09 -1.18
C ALA A 497 8.22 15.33 -2.42
N TYR A 498 6.98 15.56 -2.84
CA TYR A 498 6.43 14.93 -4.06
C TYR A 498 7.17 15.36 -5.32
N THR A 499 7.55 16.63 -5.40
CA THR A 499 8.30 17.16 -6.54
C THR A 499 9.73 16.63 -6.57
N HIS A 500 10.40 16.62 -5.41
CA HIS A 500 11.76 16.08 -5.32
C HIS A 500 11.79 14.58 -5.57
N ALA A 501 10.78 13.83 -5.11
CA ALA A 501 10.62 12.42 -5.41
C ALA A 501 10.50 12.16 -6.92
N GLN A 502 9.77 12.99 -7.65
CA GLN A 502 9.65 12.89 -9.11
C GLN A 502 10.99 13.12 -9.81
N ILE A 503 11.73 14.15 -9.41
CA ILE A 503 13.06 14.44 -9.97
C ILE A 503 14.04 13.26 -9.75
N ILE A 504 14.01 12.70 -8.54
CA ILE A 504 14.86 11.57 -8.17
C ILE A 504 14.45 10.30 -8.95
N ASP A 505 13.15 10.04 -9.10
CA ASP A 505 12.65 8.89 -9.86
C ASP A 505 13.03 8.99 -11.35
N GLU A 506 12.91 10.16 -11.96
CA GLU A 506 13.34 10.42 -13.35
C GLU A 506 14.83 10.18 -13.53
N ALA A 507 15.68 10.58 -12.58
CA ALA A 507 17.12 10.29 -12.58
C ALA A 507 17.39 8.78 -12.54
N PHE A 508 16.65 8.00 -11.75
CA PHE A 508 16.79 6.53 -11.69
C PHE A 508 16.28 5.82 -12.93
N ILE A 509 15.15 6.26 -13.51
CA ILE A 509 14.64 5.72 -14.77
C ILE A 509 15.68 5.88 -15.87
N SER A 510 16.38 7.02 -15.92
CA SER A 510 17.39 7.30 -16.93
C SER A 510 18.72 6.57 -16.75
N THR A 511 19.06 6.17 -15.51
CA THR A 511 20.40 5.64 -15.17
C THR A 511 20.40 4.19 -14.68
N ILE A 512 19.41 3.77 -13.90
CA ILE A 512 19.40 2.47 -13.22
C ILE A 512 18.35 1.52 -13.81
N LYS A 513 17.20 2.05 -14.23
CA LYS A 513 16.07 1.25 -14.75
C LYS A 513 16.10 1.02 -16.27
N LYS A 514 17.16 1.42 -16.97
CA LYS A 514 17.28 1.06 -18.40
C LYS A 514 17.32 -0.46 -18.50
N PRO A 515 16.43 -1.08 -19.29
CA PRO A 515 16.59 -2.49 -19.62
C PRO A 515 17.93 -2.67 -20.34
N GLU A 516 18.73 -3.66 -19.92
CA GLU A 516 19.87 -4.15 -20.67
C GLU A 516 19.42 -4.78 -22.00
#